data_cabacd1eabba18c7d72d03124a8f8c53
#
_entry.id   cabacd1eabba18c7d72d03124a8f8c53
#
_cell.length_a   1.000
_cell.length_b   1.000
_cell.length_c   1.000
_cell.angle_alpha   90.00
_cell.angle_beta   90.00
_cell.angle_gamma   90.00
#
_symmetry.space_group_name_H-M   'P 1'
#
loop_
_entity.id
_entity.type
_entity.pdbx_description
1 polymer ?
#
loop_
_entity_poly.entity_id
_entity_poly.type
_entity_poly.pdbx_seq_one_letter_code
_entity_poly.pdbx_strand_id
1 'polypeptide(L)'
;MILFSHPTGNANVRHAALGLHRAGLLGELWTCVNYRESPWHRRVLPASIARQLRRRTFPAELGTVIRTFPLREIGRLLAPRAGLRSLVRHEHGPLSVDAVYHSLDRRVSERLSDQRFRAVYAYEDGAHESFRVATREGKLRLYDLPIGYWRASRAILQEEIEREPEWAMTLHGTQDSPQKTARKDAELHQADLVLVASTFTRRTLEHAPDFRGSVVTIPYGAPQLDAATLPSPPPPRRGNKLRALFVGSLGQRKGLSYLFRAIRSLGSGVELTVIGSRPLVACPALDRELKAVRWIPSCAHRDVLAEMTAHDVFVFPSLFEGFGLVLLEAMAMGLPIVTTPHTAGPDLITDGVEGFIVPIRSDEALASRLDLLRRNPDLLADMSARARARAAEFTWENYGDSLAASVSSGLVHA
;
A
#
# COMPACT_ATOMS: atom_id res chain seq x y z
N MET A 1 -25.11 -10.32 -7.12
CA MET A 1 -24.40 -9.08 -6.70
C MET A 1 -23.37 -9.41 -5.63
N ILE A 2 -22.41 -8.53 -5.43
CA ILE A 2 -21.30 -8.65 -4.47
C ILE A 2 -21.58 -7.79 -3.25
N LEU A 3 -21.33 -8.32 -2.06
CA LEU A 3 -21.26 -7.61 -0.80
C LEU A 3 -19.78 -7.29 -0.51
N PHE A 4 -19.42 -6.02 -0.56
CA PHE A 4 -18.02 -5.57 -0.43
C PHE A 4 -17.78 -4.96 0.95
N SER A 5 -16.65 -5.28 1.58
CA SER A 5 -16.31 -4.83 2.93
C SER A 5 -14.88 -4.31 3.05
N HIS A 6 -14.74 -3.07 3.56
CA HIS A 6 -13.46 -2.52 4.02
C HIS A 6 -13.65 -1.36 5.00
N PRO A 7 -12.98 -1.35 6.17
CA PRO A 7 -13.24 -0.35 7.21
C PRO A 7 -12.93 1.09 6.84
N THR A 8 -11.88 1.36 6.06
CA THR A 8 -11.37 2.73 5.89
C THR A 8 -11.33 3.26 4.47
N GLY A 9 -11.29 2.42 3.45
CA GLY A 9 -11.31 2.86 2.05
C GLY A 9 -10.08 3.67 1.60
N ASN A 10 -8.94 3.01 1.42
CA ASN A 10 -7.77 3.58 0.73
C ASN A 10 -7.99 3.64 -0.80
N ALA A 11 -6.98 4.06 -1.58
CA ALA A 11 -7.13 4.25 -3.02
C ALA A 11 -7.56 2.97 -3.75
N ASN A 12 -6.86 1.84 -3.49
CA ASN A 12 -7.19 0.56 -4.12
C ASN A 12 -8.62 0.10 -3.80
N VAL A 13 -9.08 0.22 -2.55
CA VAL A 13 -10.45 -0.12 -2.14
C VAL A 13 -11.49 0.72 -2.87
N ARG A 14 -11.25 2.05 -2.99
CA ARG A 14 -12.17 2.94 -3.70
C ARG A 14 -12.29 2.60 -5.18
N HIS A 15 -11.16 2.31 -5.82
CA HIS A 15 -11.14 1.96 -7.25
C HIS A 15 -11.66 0.54 -7.50
N ALA A 16 -11.40 -0.42 -6.59
CA ALA A 16 -12.01 -1.75 -6.65
C ALA A 16 -13.55 -1.65 -6.56
N ALA A 17 -14.07 -0.94 -5.57
CA ALA A 17 -15.50 -0.76 -5.42
C ALA A 17 -16.12 -0.02 -6.61
N LEU A 18 -15.43 0.99 -7.15
CA LEU A 18 -15.89 1.76 -8.31
C LEU A 18 -15.93 0.90 -9.59
N GLY A 19 -14.88 0.10 -9.86
CA GLY A 19 -14.85 -0.82 -11.00
C GLY A 19 -15.98 -1.84 -10.92
N LEU A 20 -16.18 -2.48 -9.77
CA LEU A 20 -17.27 -3.42 -9.55
C LEU A 20 -18.66 -2.75 -9.67
N HIS A 21 -18.79 -1.50 -9.23
CA HIS A 21 -20.04 -0.74 -9.36
C HIS A 21 -20.35 -0.41 -10.82
N ARG A 22 -19.38 0.07 -11.58
CA ARG A 22 -19.54 0.38 -13.01
C ARG A 22 -19.88 -0.86 -13.84
N ALA A 23 -19.36 -2.02 -13.45
CA ALA A 23 -19.69 -3.30 -14.06
C ALA A 23 -21.06 -3.87 -13.61
N GLY A 24 -21.82 -3.17 -12.74
CA GLY A 24 -23.11 -3.64 -12.25
C GLY A 24 -23.03 -4.82 -11.26
N LEU A 25 -21.84 -5.15 -10.75
CA LEU A 25 -21.60 -6.29 -9.86
C LEU A 25 -21.78 -5.95 -8.38
N LEU A 26 -21.52 -4.68 -7.99
CA LEU A 26 -21.55 -4.24 -6.59
C LEU A 26 -22.99 -4.04 -6.10
N GLY A 27 -23.38 -4.76 -5.06
CA GLY A 27 -24.68 -4.61 -4.42
C GLY A 27 -24.66 -3.65 -3.22
N GLU A 28 -23.73 -3.85 -2.31
CA GLU A 28 -23.48 -2.96 -1.16
C GLU A 28 -21.98 -2.85 -0.89
N LEU A 29 -21.54 -1.65 -0.48
CA LEU A 29 -20.21 -1.38 0.06
C LEU A 29 -20.34 -1.03 1.54
N TRP A 30 -19.84 -1.87 2.42
CA TRP A 30 -19.79 -1.64 3.85
C TRP A 30 -18.45 -1.07 4.28
N THR A 31 -18.49 0.08 4.96
CA THR A 31 -17.31 0.77 5.49
C THR A 31 -17.62 1.38 6.85
N CYS A 32 -16.58 1.77 7.61
CA CYS A 32 -16.86 2.43 8.88
C CYS A 32 -17.34 3.87 8.70
N VAL A 33 -16.70 4.65 7.84
CA VAL A 33 -17.02 6.07 7.65
C VAL A 33 -16.98 6.43 6.17
N ASN A 34 -18.03 7.08 5.69
CA ASN A 34 -18.05 7.80 4.43
C ASN A 34 -18.17 9.29 4.70
N TYR A 35 -17.04 9.99 4.73
CA TYR A 35 -17.04 11.41 5.04
C TYR A 35 -17.41 12.26 3.84
N ARG A 36 -18.42 13.10 3.98
CA ARG A 36 -18.75 14.16 3.03
C ARG A 36 -18.49 15.51 3.68
N GLU A 37 -17.55 16.26 3.14
CA GLU A 37 -17.21 17.57 3.69
C GLU A 37 -18.36 18.55 3.45
N SER A 38 -18.76 19.25 4.50
CA SER A 38 -19.71 20.36 4.42
C SER A 38 -19.07 21.64 4.98
N PRO A 39 -19.57 22.83 4.64
CA PRO A 39 -19.07 24.11 5.18
C PRO A 39 -19.07 24.15 6.71
N TRP A 40 -20.05 23.48 7.34
CA TRP A 40 -20.16 23.39 8.79
C TRP A 40 -19.02 22.57 9.40
N HIS A 41 -18.66 21.43 8.80
CA HIS A 41 -17.55 20.60 9.25
C HIS A 41 -16.22 21.36 9.28
N ARG A 42 -15.98 22.25 8.30
CA ARG A 42 -14.76 23.09 8.25
C ARG A 42 -14.64 24.05 9.42
N ARG A 43 -15.76 24.49 9.99
CA ARG A 43 -15.81 25.45 11.10
C ARG A 43 -15.64 24.78 12.46
N VAL A 44 -16.10 23.53 12.61
CA VAL A 44 -16.20 22.86 13.92
C VAL A 44 -15.13 21.81 14.13
N LEU A 45 -14.65 21.13 13.07
CA LEU A 45 -13.70 20.04 13.22
C LEU A 45 -12.26 20.56 13.29
N PRO A 46 -11.45 20.12 14.28
CA PRO A 46 -10.01 20.35 14.28
C PRO A 46 -9.36 19.87 12.98
N ALA A 47 -8.40 20.62 12.44
CA ALA A 47 -7.74 20.32 11.16
C ALA A 47 -7.17 18.91 11.08
N SER A 48 -6.66 18.36 12.19
CA SER A 48 -6.12 17.00 12.28
C SER A 48 -7.20 15.92 12.12
N ILE A 49 -8.41 16.17 12.65
CA ILE A 49 -9.56 15.26 12.50
C ILE A 49 -10.10 15.36 11.07
N ALA A 50 -10.33 16.58 10.58
CA ALA A 50 -10.78 16.80 9.21
C ALA A 50 -9.86 16.13 8.17
N ARG A 51 -8.54 16.20 8.36
CA ARG A 51 -7.55 15.51 7.51
C ARG A 51 -7.72 13.99 7.53
N GLN A 52 -7.96 13.41 8.70
CA GLN A 52 -8.18 11.96 8.83
C GLN A 52 -9.52 11.53 8.22
N LEU A 53 -10.57 12.33 8.37
CA LEU A 53 -11.88 12.04 7.79
C LEU A 53 -11.87 12.17 6.27
N ARG A 54 -11.17 13.15 5.70
CA ARG A 54 -11.00 13.29 4.24
C ARG A 54 -10.39 12.05 3.57
N ARG A 55 -9.54 11.31 4.27
CA ARG A 55 -9.01 10.02 3.78
C ARG A 55 -10.09 8.93 3.66
N ARG A 56 -11.28 9.14 4.23
CA ARG A 56 -12.43 8.22 4.24
C ARG A 56 -13.58 8.72 3.35
N THR A 57 -13.25 9.50 2.33
CA THR A 57 -14.20 9.96 1.31
C THR A 57 -14.21 8.95 0.17
N PHE A 58 -15.39 8.55 -0.25
CA PHE A 58 -15.59 7.69 -1.42
C PHE A 58 -16.14 8.50 -2.61
N PRO A 59 -15.95 8.03 -3.86
CA PRO A 59 -16.57 8.63 -5.05
C PRO A 59 -18.09 8.79 -4.89
N ALA A 60 -18.62 9.89 -5.43
CA ALA A 60 -20.06 10.19 -5.33
C ALA A 60 -20.93 9.11 -6.00
N GLU A 61 -20.44 8.49 -7.06
CA GLU A 61 -21.07 7.39 -7.79
C GLU A 61 -21.47 6.22 -6.86
N LEU A 62 -20.67 5.94 -5.84
CA LEU A 62 -20.95 4.88 -4.86
C LEU A 62 -21.97 5.25 -3.80
N GLY A 63 -22.48 6.50 -3.79
CA GLY A 63 -23.28 7.04 -2.70
C GLY A 63 -24.55 6.24 -2.36
N THR A 64 -25.17 5.59 -3.35
CA THR A 64 -26.39 4.79 -3.17
C THR A 64 -26.15 3.42 -2.57
N VAL A 65 -24.97 2.84 -2.80
CA VAL A 65 -24.61 1.49 -2.38
C VAL A 65 -23.78 1.44 -1.09
N ILE A 66 -23.28 2.59 -0.60
CA ILE A 66 -22.49 2.65 0.65
C ILE A 66 -23.39 2.47 1.87
N ARG A 67 -22.94 1.62 2.78
CA ARG A 67 -23.45 1.43 4.12
C ARG A 67 -22.36 1.70 5.14
N THR A 68 -22.67 2.38 6.24
CA THR A 68 -21.66 2.77 7.24
C THR A 68 -21.90 2.13 8.60
N PHE A 69 -20.79 1.77 9.29
CA PHE A 69 -20.79 1.26 10.66
C PHE A 69 -19.73 2.00 11.50
N PRO A 70 -20.00 3.26 11.93
CA PRO A 70 -18.97 4.21 12.33
C PRO A 70 -18.47 4.11 13.77
N LEU A 71 -19.24 3.54 14.71
CA LEU A 71 -19.04 3.75 16.15
C LEU A 71 -17.63 3.41 16.63
N ARG A 72 -17.11 2.22 16.31
CA ARG A 72 -15.79 1.80 16.74
C ARG A 72 -14.67 2.62 16.10
N GLU A 73 -14.80 2.96 14.82
CA GLU A 73 -13.80 3.75 14.12
C GLU A 73 -13.74 5.20 14.63
N ILE A 74 -14.89 5.80 14.91
CA ILE A 74 -14.95 7.14 15.53
C ILE A 74 -14.32 7.07 16.93
N GLY A 75 -14.70 6.07 17.73
CA GLY A 75 -14.08 5.85 19.04
C GLY A 75 -12.56 5.69 18.95
N ARG A 76 -12.06 4.91 17.98
CA ARG A 76 -10.63 4.73 17.73
C ARG A 76 -9.91 6.04 17.39
N LEU A 77 -10.55 6.92 16.65
CA LEU A 77 -9.97 8.22 16.28
C LEU A 77 -9.95 9.22 17.45
N LEU A 78 -10.92 9.13 18.36
CA LEU A 78 -11.07 10.07 19.47
C LEU A 78 -10.35 9.62 20.76
N ALA A 79 -10.32 8.33 21.06
CA ALA A 79 -9.77 7.79 22.30
C ALA A 79 -8.33 8.25 22.61
N PRO A 80 -7.37 8.25 21.66
CA PRO A 80 -6.02 8.73 21.95
C PRO A 80 -5.95 10.22 22.29
N ARG A 81 -6.88 11.03 21.76
CA ARG A 81 -6.98 12.48 22.04
C ARG A 81 -7.56 12.76 23.40
N ALA A 82 -8.41 11.86 23.87
CA ALA A 82 -8.97 11.88 25.22
C ALA A 82 -8.03 11.23 26.26
N GLY A 83 -6.78 10.89 25.89
CA GLY A 83 -5.84 10.21 26.78
C GLY A 83 -6.08 8.69 26.96
N LEU A 84 -7.14 8.15 26.37
CA LEU A 84 -7.58 6.76 26.53
C LEU A 84 -6.84 5.80 25.59
N ARG A 85 -5.51 5.84 25.59
CA ARG A 85 -4.66 5.06 24.67
C ARG A 85 -4.80 3.54 24.86
N SER A 86 -5.14 3.07 26.04
CA SER A 86 -5.38 1.64 26.33
C SER A 86 -6.51 1.06 25.49
N LEU A 87 -7.54 1.86 25.15
CA LEU A 87 -8.66 1.42 24.34
C LEU A 87 -8.29 1.10 22.88
N VAL A 88 -7.19 1.65 22.39
CA VAL A 88 -6.69 1.43 20.99
C VAL A 88 -5.45 0.55 20.95
N ARG A 89 -5.11 -0.12 22.05
CA ARG A 89 -3.94 -1.00 22.14
C ARG A 89 -4.08 -2.10 21.06
N HIS A 90 -2.98 -2.33 20.34
CA HIS A 90 -2.92 -3.32 19.26
C HIS A 90 -3.48 -4.68 19.72
N GLU A 91 -4.31 -5.30 18.90
CA GLU A 91 -5.06 -6.54 19.10
C GLU A 91 -6.01 -6.57 20.32
N HIS A 92 -5.63 -5.98 21.45
CA HIS A 92 -6.33 -6.14 22.74
C HIS A 92 -7.32 -5.03 23.07
N GLY A 93 -7.17 -3.83 22.49
CA GLY A 93 -8.05 -2.70 22.79
C GLY A 93 -9.43 -2.88 22.15
N PRO A 94 -10.54 -2.56 22.85
CA PRO A 94 -11.90 -2.66 22.28
C PRO A 94 -12.15 -1.70 21.10
N LEU A 95 -11.27 -0.73 20.91
CA LEU A 95 -11.22 0.20 19.78
C LEU A 95 -9.89 0.04 18.98
N SER A 96 -9.22 -1.11 19.05
CA SER A 96 -8.05 -1.40 18.21
C SER A 96 -8.45 -1.46 16.74
N VAL A 97 -7.46 -1.45 15.85
CA VAL A 97 -7.69 -1.69 14.42
C VAL A 97 -8.37 -3.02 14.21
N ASP A 98 -7.89 -4.08 14.87
CA ASP A 98 -8.46 -5.43 14.81
C ASP A 98 -9.92 -5.45 15.26
N ALA A 99 -10.26 -4.78 16.37
CA ALA A 99 -11.64 -4.67 16.86
C ALA A 99 -12.57 -3.96 15.87
N VAL A 100 -12.06 -2.97 15.13
CA VAL A 100 -12.81 -2.28 14.06
C VAL A 100 -13.08 -3.25 12.90
N TYR A 101 -12.03 -3.93 12.40
CA TYR A 101 -12.15 -4.90 11.30
C TYR A 101 -13.12 -6.03 11.67
N HIS A 102 -12.93 -6.67 12.82
CA HIS A 102 -13.77 -7.78 13.28
C HIS A 102 -15.22 -7.38 13.50
N SER A 103 -15.48 -6.15 13.97
CA SER A 103 -16.85 -5.69 14.16
C SER A 103 -17.58 -5.41 12.85
N LEU A 104 -16.87 -4.89 11.85
CA LEU A 104 -17.42 -4.69 10.52
C LEU A 104 -17.68 -6.04 9.83
N ASP A 105 -16.73 -6.97 9.89
CA ASP A 105 -16.84 -8.31 9.34
C ASP A 105 -18.08 -9.06 9.87
N ARG A 106 -18.31 -9.02 11.21
CA ARG A 106 -19.52 -9.57 11.82
C ARG A 106 -20.80 -8.89 11.31
N ARG A 107 -20.78 -7.56 11.15
CA ARG A 107 -21.94 -6.83 10.63
C ARG A 107 -22.23 -7.20 9.18
N VAL A 108 -21.20 -7.40 8.39
CA VAL A 108 -21.29 -7.83 6.98
C VAL A 108 -21.79 -9.27 6.89
N SER A 109 -21.34 -10.16 7.78
CA SER A 109 -21.78 -11.57 7.78
C SER A 109 -23.31 -11.72 8.01
N GLU A 110 -23.92 -10.83 8.78
CA GLU A 110 -25.38 -10.80 8.99
C GLU A 110 -26.15 -10.49 7.68
N ARG A 111 -25.54 -9.79 6.73
CA ARG A 111 -26.16 -9.44 5.43
C ARG A 111 -26.14 -10.58 4.43
N LEU A 112 -25.31 -11.60 4.63
CA LEU A 112 -25.14 -12.70 3.69
C LEU A 112 -26.33 -13.68 3.63
N SER A 113 -27.30 -13.57 4.54
CA SER A 113 -28.58 -14.28 4.41
C SER A 113 -29.45 -13.77 3.26
N ASP A 114 -29.21 -12.54 2.79
CA ASP A 114 -29.92 -11.96 1.64
C ASP A 114 -29.46 -12.65 0.33
N GLN A 115 -30.41 -13.32 -0.36
CA GLN A 115 -30.16 -14.12 -1.55
C GLN A 115 -29.74 -13.31 -2.77
N ARG A 116 -29.90 -11.99 -2.77
CA ARG A 116 -29.36 -11.13 -3.85
C ARG A 116 -27.85 -11.12 -3.92
N PHE A 117 -27.16 -11.40 -2.79
CA PHE A 117 -25.70 -11.50 -2.77
C PHE A 117 -25.26 -12.93 -3.14
N ARG A 118 -24.40 -13.02 -4.15
CA ARG A 118 -23.79 -14.27 -4.61
C ARG A 118 -22.32 -14.39 -4.20
N ALA A 119 -21.71 -13.27 -3.77
CA ALA A 119 -20.32 -13.22 -3.33
C ALA A 119 -20.13 -12.22 -2.21
N VAL A 120 -19.10 -12.42 -1.40
CA VAL A 120 -18.53 -11.45 -0.48
C VAL A 120 -17.09 -11.13 -0.89
N TYR A 121 -16.75 -9.84 -0.90
CA TYR A 121 -15.41 -9.33 -1.17
C TYR A 121 -14.88 -8.68 0.10
N ALA A 122 -13.82 -9.21 0.66
CA ALA A 122 -13.23 -8.73 1.89
C ALA A 122 -11.69 -8.72 1.83
N TYR A 123 -11.08 -7.97 2.72
CA TYR A 123 -9.64 -7.82 2.85
C TYR A 123 -9.09 -8.58 4.05
N GLU A 124 -7.79 -8.85 4.04
CA GLU A 124 -7.07 -9.44 5.18
C GLU A 124 -7.45 -8.77 6.50
N ASP A 125 -7.56 -9.54 7.57
CA ASP A 125 -8.02 -9.18 8.91
C ASP A 125 -9.54 -8.88 9.02
N GLY A 126 -10.29 -8.87 7.92
CA GLY A 126 -11.71 -8.52 7.88
C GLY A 126 -12.60 -9.47 7.10
N ALA A 127 -12.23 -10.76 6.98
CA ALA A 127 -12.93 -11.73 6.15
C ALA A 127 -13.44 -12.97 6.92
N HIS A 128 -12.97 -13.23 8.13
CA HIS A 128 -13.17 -14.49 8.83
C HIS A 128 -14.64 -14.87 9.03
N GLU A 129 -15.47 -13.99 9.62
CA GLU A 129 -16.87 -14.30 9.90
C GLU A 129 -17.73 -14.26 8.64
N SER A 130 -17.50 -13.30 7.76
CA SER A 130 -18.23 -13.21 6.50
C SER A 130 -17.93 -14.40 5.61
N PHE A 131 -16.68 -14.90 5.54
CA PHE A 131 -16.34 -16.09 4.77
C PHE A 131 -16.93 -17.35 5.37
N ARG A 132 -16.93 -17.49 6.71
CA ARG A 132 -17.58 -18.62 7.39
C ARG A 132 -19.09 -18.69 7.09
N VAL A 133 -19.77 -17.53 7.06
CA VAL A 133 -21.19 -17.48 6.69
C VAL A 133 -21.36 -17.72 5.20
N ALA A 134 -20.54 -17.11 4.35
CA ALA A 134 -20.59 -17.31 2.89
C ALA A 134 -20.42 -18.78 2.50
N THR A 135 -19.53 -19.53 3.18
CA THR A 135 -19.36 -20.97 2.98
C THR A 135 -20.65 -21.72 3.25
N ARG A 136 -21.36 -21.42 4.35
CA ARG A 136 -22.64 -22.09 4.69
C ARG A 136 -23.77 -21.74 3.72
N GLU A 137 -23.76 -20.52 3.20
CA GLU A 137 -24.76 -20.00 2.26
C GLU A 137 -24.41 -20.32 0.78
N GLY A 138 -23.32 -21.06 0.51
CA GLY A 138 -22.89 -21.40 -0.85
C GLY A 138 -22.50 -20.16 -1.69
N LYS A 139 -21.88 -19.14 -1.09
CA LYS A 139 -21.50 -17.89 -1.75
C LYS A 139 -20.02 -17.81 -1.99
N LEU A 140 -19.62 -17.19 -3.10
CA LEU A 140 -18.22 -17.01 -3.50
C LEU A 140 -17.48 -16.07 -2.53
N ARG A 141 -16.24 -16.42 -2.15
CA ARG A 141 -15.40 -15.70 -1.20
C ARG A 141 -14.20 -15.11 -1.92
N LEU A 142 -14.24 -13.79 -2.12
CA LEU A 142 -13.24 -12.99 -2.81
C LEU A 142 -12.35 -12.31 -1.77
N TYR A 143 -11.08 -12.69 -1.72
CA TYR A 143 -10.12 -12.23 -0.73
C TYR A 143 -9.09 -11.32 -1.36
N ASP A 144 -9.06 -10.06 -0.97
CA ASP A 144 -8.01 -9.11 -1.39
C ASP A 144 -6.87 -9.14 -0.38
N LEU A 145 -5.67 -9.52 -0.86
CA LEU A 145 -4.44 -9.56 -0.08
C LEU A 145 -3.53 -8.39 -0.51
N PRO A 146 -3.61 -7.24 0.19
CA PRO A 146 -2.94 -6.01 -0.24
C PRO A 146 -1.45 -5.98 0.07
N ILE A 147 -0.97 -6.91 0.89
CA ILE A 147 0.45 -7.08 1.22
C ILE A 147 0.81 -8.56 1.16
N GLY A 148 2.08 -8.88 1.00
CA GLY A 148 2.51 -10.29 0.97
C GLY A 148 2.11 -11.08 2.23
N TYR A 149 1.91 -12.38 2.07
CA TYR A 149 1.44 -13.28 3.11
C TYR A 149 2.34 -13.29 4.34
N TRP A 150 1.75 -13.29 5.52
CA TRP A 150 2.43 -13.08 6.80
C TRP A 150 3.58 -14.05 7.11
N ARG A 151 3.53 -15.31 6.66
CA ARG A 151 4.60 -16.30 6.89
C ARG A 151 5.87 -15.91 6.12
N ALA A 152 5.73 -15.49 4.87
CA ALA A 152 6.84 -14.96 4.08
C ALA A 152 7.40 -13.69 4.70
N SER A 153 6.52 -12.77 5.15
CA SER A 153 6.92 -11.56 5.87
C SER A 153 7.74 -11.89 7.12
N ARG A 154 7.25 -12.82 7.94
CA ARG A 154 7.93 -13.23 9.17
C ARG A 154 9.31 -13.83 8.88
N ALA A 155 9.42 -14.71 7.88
CA ALA A 155 10.71 -15.32 7.52
C ALA A 155 11.74 -14.26 7.08
N ILE A 156 11.35 -13.37 6.16
CA ILE A 156 12.23 -12.32 5.63
C ILE A 156 12.63 -11.32 6.73
N LEU A 157 11.68 -10.88 7.57
CA LEU A 157 11.94 -9.87 8.57
C LEU A 157 12.63 -10.43 9.81
N GLN A 158 12.47 -11.72 10.13
CA GLN A 158 13.22 -12.37 11.19
C GLN A 158 14.71 -12.45 10.83
N GLU A 159 15.04 -12.86 9.61
CA GLU A 159 16.42 -12.83 9.11
C GLU A 159 17.00 -11.40 9.13
N GLU A 160 16.15 -10.40 8.87
CA GLU A 160 16.57 -9.00 8.87
C GLU A 160 16.88 -8.49 10.30
N ILE A 161 16.17 -8.93 11.32
CA ILE A 161 16.47 -8.62 12.72
C ILE A 161 17.89 -9.09 13.10
N GLU A 162 18.28 -10.25 12.61
CA GLU A 162 19.62 -10.82 12.87
C GLU A 162 20.73 -10.08 12.12
N ARG A 163 20.45 -9.64 10.88
CA ARG A 163 21.42 -8.93 10.03
C ARG A 163 21.61 -7.46 10.42
N GLU A 164 20.53 -6.79 10.83
CA GLU A 164 20.50 -5.36 11.13
C GLU A 164 19.92 -5.09 12.53
N PRO A 165 20.60 -5.56 13.60
CA PRO A 165 20.05 -5.50 14.96
C PRO A 165 19.80 -4.06 15.47
N GLU A 166 20.59 -3.07 15.01
CA GLU A 166 20.35 -1.66 15.34
C GLU A 166 19.03 -1.11 14.77
N TRP A 167 18.47 -1.78 13.74
CA TRP A 167 17.24 -1.40 13.09
C TRP A 167 16.04 -2.28 13.47
N ALA A 168 16.27 -3.36 14.22
CA ALA A 168 15.28 -4.39 14.55
C ALA A 168 14.00 -3.82 15.17
N MET A 169 14.13 -2.80 16.02
CA MET A 169 12.99 -2.14 16.69
C MET A 169 12.03 -1.42 15.71
N THR A 170 12.42 -1.22 14.46
CA THR A 170 11.55 -0.65 13.41
C THR A 170 10.75 -1.70 12.64
N LEU A 171 10.95 -3.00 12.93
CA LEU A 171 10.32 -4.13 12.24
C LEU A 171 9.08 -4.62 12.99
N HIS A 172 7.95 -3.93 12.78
CA HIS A 172 6.69 -4.23 13.48
C HIS A 172 5.93 -5.44 12.92
N GLY A 173 6.19 -5.86 11.68
CA GLY A 173 5.45 -6.95 11.01
C GLY A 173 5.66 -8.35 11.61
N THR A 174 6.54 -8.51 12.61
CA THR A 174 6.77 -9.78 13.32
C THR A 174 5.99 -9.89 14.63
N GLN A 175 5.21 -8.87 15.00
CA GLN A 175 4.60 -8.73 16.32
C GLN A 175 3.15 -9.27 16.41
N ASP A 176 2.57 -9.72 15.29
CA ASP A 176 1.22 -10.30 15.31
C ASP A 176 1.19 -11.58 16.15
N SER A 177 0.17 -11.68 17.03
CA SER A 177 -0.01 -12.83 17.93
C SER A 177 -0.29 -14.13 17.15
N PRO A 178 -0.08 -15.31 17.78
CA PRO A 178 -0.49 -16.58 17.19
C PRO A 178 -1.98 -16.63 16.81
N GLN A 179 -2.84 -15.99 17.60
CA GLN A 179 -4.28 -15.92 17.35
C GLN A 179 -4.59 -15.11 16.09
N LYS A 180 -3.93 -13.97 15.91
CA LYS A 180 -4.10 -13.13 14.71
C LYS A 180 -3.59 -13.84 13.47
N THR A 181 -2.43 -14.47 13.53
CA THR A 181 -1.87 -15.20 12.39
C THR A 181 -2.68 -16.45 12.02
N ALA A 182 -3.22 -17.17 13.00
CA ALA A 182 -4.15 -18.28 12.76
C ALA A 182 -5.45 -17.81 12.08
N ARG A 183 -5.93 -16.60 12.44
CA ARG A 183 -7.09 -15.98 11.77
C ARG A 183 -6.78 -15.66 10.31
N LYS A 184 -5.61 -15.08 10.01
CA LYS A 184 -5.17 -14.82 8.62
C LYS A 184 -5.08 -16.10 7.79
N ASP A 185 -4.57 -17.17 8.39
CA ASP A 185 -4.55 -18.48 7.74
C ASP A 185 -5.99 -18.99 7.44
N ALA A 186 -6.89 -18.86 8.41
CA ALA A 186 -8.27 -19.29 8.25
C ALA A 186 -9.03 -18.47 7.19
N GLU A 187 -8.79 -17.15 7.10
CA GLU A 187 -9.35 -16.29 6.06
C GLU A 187 -8.87 -16.73 4.67
N LEU A 188 -7.56 -16.92 4.51
CA LEU A 188 -6.96 -17.36 3.26
C LEU A 188 -7.45 -18.74 2.81
N HIS A 189 -7.51 -19.72 3.72
CA HIS A 189 -7.98 -21.08 3.41
C HIS A 189 -9.45 -21.14 3.00
N GLN A 190 -10.27 -20.21 3.46
CA GLN A 190 -11.66 -20.11 3.07
C GLN A 190 -11.87 -19.42 1.72
N ALA A 191 -10.88 -18.71 1.20
CA ALA A 191 -11.00 -17.94 -0.04
C ALA A 191 -11.10 -18.85 -1.27
N ASP A 192 -12.05 -18.56 -2.16
CA ASP A 192 -12.17 -19.20 -3.47
C ASP A 192 -11.26 -18.50 -4.49
N LEU A 193 -11.22 -17.17 -4.42
CA LEU A 193 -10.40 -16.34 -5.29
C LEU A 193 -9.62 -15.30 -4.45
N VAL A 194 -8.31 -15.36 -4.55
CA VAL A 194 -7.40 -14.37 -3.94
C VAL A 194 -6.96 -13.37 -4.98
N LEU A 195 -7.13 -12.11 -4.67
CA LEU A 195 -6.75 -10.96 -5.50
C LEU A 195 -5.49 -10.34 -4.91
N VAL A 196 -4.46 -10.22 -5.71
CA VAL A 196 -3.17 -9.62 -5.33
C VAL A 196 -2.75 -8.57 -6.36
N ALA A 197 -1.98 -7.58 -5.90
CA ALA A 197 -1.59 -6.48 -6.79
C ALA A 197 -0.24 -6.70 -7.48
N SER A 198 0.58 -7.66 -7.03
CA SER A 198 1.91 -7.91 -7.58
C SER A 198 2.26 -9.39 -7.64
N THR A 199 3.16 -9.73 -8.55
CA THR A 199 3.76 -11.07 -8.63
C THR A 199 4.54 -11.42 -7.37
N PHE A 200 5.12 -10.43 -6.70
CA PHE A 200 5.75 -10.67 -5.40
C PHE A 200 4.72 -11.15 -4.36
N THR A 201 3.59 -10.43 -4.20
CA THR A 201 2.53 -10.86 -3.27
C THR A 201 2.03 -12.27 -3.61
N ARG A 202 1.82 -12.57 -4.91
CA ARG A 202 1.44 -13.92 -5.36
C ARG A 202 2.46 -14.98 -4.92
N ARG A 203 3.75 -14.76 -5.13
CA ARG A 203 4.82 -15.69 -4.71
C ARG A 203 4.85 -15.94 -3.20
N THR A 204 4.49 -14.94 -2.39
CA THR A 204 4.44 -15.15 -0.93
C THR A 204 3.43 -16.19 -0.50
N LEU A 205 2.42 -16.51 -1.32
CA LEU A 205 1.44 -17.55 -1.06
C LEU A 205 2.03 -18.97 -1.17
N GLU A 206 3.22 -19.14 -1.74
CA GLU A 206 3.97 -20.41 -1.68
C GLU A 206 4.31 -20.82 -0.24
N HIS A 207 4.32 -19.85 0.70
CA HIS A 207 4.45 -20.10 2.13
C HIS A 207 3.12 -20.45 2.84
N ALA A 208 2.00 -20.48 2.12
CA ALA A 208 0.69 -20.80 2.69
C ALA A 208 0.46 -22.32 2.60
N PRO A 209 0.52 -23.05 3.72
CA PRO A 209 0.29 -24.49 3.71
C PRO A 209 -1.16 -24.78 3.28
N ASP A 210 -1.34 -25.77 2.42
CA ASP A 210 -2.65 -26.29 2.02
C ASP A 210 -3.63 -25.29 1.37
N PHE A 211 -3.16 -24.10 0.97
CA PHE A 211 -3.98 -23.16 0.22
C PHE A 211 -4.35 -23.73 -1.16
N ARG A 212 -5.66 -23.72 -1.51
CA ARG A 212 -6.24 -24.34 -2.73
C ARG A 212 -6.97 -23.33 -3.61
N GLY A 213 -7.16 -22.10 -3.16
CA GLY A 213 -7.88 -21.07 -3.90
C GLY A 213 -7.17 -20.64 -5.18
N SER A 214 -7.91 -20.07 -6.10
CA SER A 214 -7.34 -19.43 -7.29
C SER A 214 -6.70 -18.09 -6.93
N VAL A 215 -5.63 -17.69 -7.63
CA VAL A 215 -4.95 -16.41 -7.42
C VAL A 215 -4.89 -15.62 -8.72
N VAL A 216 -5.36 -14.38 -8.70
CA VAL A 216 -5.27 -13.45 -9.82
C VAL A 216 -4.44 -12.24 -9.43
N THR A 217 -3.49 -11.88 -10.28
CA THR A 217 -2.66 -10.68 -10.09
C THR A 217 -3.20 -9.55 -10.95
N ILE A 218 -3.57 -8.42 -10.30
CA ILE A 218 -4.12 -7.23 -10.98
C ILE A 218 -3.36 -6.01 -10.45
N PRO A 219 -2.39 -5.47 -11.21
CA PRO A 219 -1.63 -4.29 -10.80
C PRO A 219 -2.53 -3.08 -10.58
N TYR A 220 -2.21 -2.27 -9.56
CA TYR A 220 -2.91 -1.02 -9.30
C TYR A 220 -2.64 0.04 -10.36
N GLY A 221 -3.48 1.09 -10.39
CA GLY A 221 -3.33 2.22 -11.29
C GLY A 221 -2.40 3.31 -10.76
N ALA A 222 -1.77 4.03 -11.68
CA ALA A 222 -1.05 5.26 -11.42
C ALA A 222 -2.02 6.42 -11.11
N PRO A 223 -1.59 7.47 -10.40
CA PRO A 223 -2.40 8.66 -10.24
C PRO A 223 -2.69 9.28 -11.62
N GLN A 224 -3.94 9.65 -11.85
CA GLN A 224 -4.27 10.49 -13.00
C GLN A 224 -3.73 11.90 -12.73
N LEU A 225 -2.83 12.32 -13.59
CA LEU A 225 -2.19 13.63 -13.51
C LEU A 225 -2.88 14.57 -14.50
N ASP A 226 -3.42 15.64 -13.99
CA ASP A 226 -3.85 16.75 -14.82
C ASP A 226 -2.58 17.52 -15.24
N ALA A 227 -2.32 17.57 -16.55
CA ALA A 227 -1.16 18.27 -17.11
C ALA A 227 -1.08 19.73 -16.67
N ALA A 228 -2.23 20.36 -16.40
CA ALA A 228 -2.30 21.74 -15.90
C ALA A 228 -1.87 21.88 -14.42
N THR A 229 -1.86 20.76 -13.66
CA THR A 229 -1.47 20.76 -12.24
C THR A 229 -0.08 20.18 -11.99
N LEU A 230 0.58 19.68 -13.05
CA LEU A 230 1.95 19.18 -12.93
C LEU A 230 2.90 20.34 -12.57
N PRO A 231 3.79 20.13 -11.59
CA PRO A 231 4.87 21.08 -11.33
C PRO A 231 5.75 21.24 -12.56
N SER A 232 6.34 22.41 -12.71
CA SER A 232 7.33 22.66 -13.75
C SER A 232 8.49 21.65 -13.67
N PRO A 233 9.13 21.30 -14.80
CA PRO A 233 10.30 20.45 -14.79
C PRO A 233 11.35 20.98 -13.80
N PRO A 234 12.14 20.10 -13.18
CA PRO A 234 13.16 20.54 -12.24
C PRO A 234 14.20 21.41 -12.94
N PRO A 235 14.83 22.32 -12.22
CA PRO A 235 15.96 23.05 -12.77
C PRO A 235 17.06 22.06 -13.20
N PRO A 236 17.83 22.41 -14.26
CA PRO A 236 18.94 21.58 -14.70
C PRO A 236 19.88 21.27 -13.54
N ARG A 237 20.50 20.09 -13.60
CA ARG A 237 21.44 19.65 -12.56
C ARG A 237 22.57 20.67 -12.41
N ARG A 238 22.87 21.02 -11.18
CA ARG A 238 24.09 21.77 -10.87
C ARG A 238 25.25 20.80 -10.74
N GLY A 239 26.09 20.71 -11.75
CA GLY A 239 27.23 19.78 -11.78
C GLY A 239 26.80 18.31 -11.97
N ASN A 240 27.64 17.36 -11.52
CA ASN A 240 27.47 15.91 -11.71
C ASN A 240 26.81 15.21 -10.50
N LYS A 241 25.95 15.90 -9.74
CA LYS A 241 25.25 15.33 -8.60
C LYS A 241 23.91 14.74 -9.01
N LEU A 242 23.62 13.52 -8.56
CA LEU A 242 22.33 12.83 -8.75
C LEU A 242 21.41 13.14 -7.55
N ARG A 243 20.19 13.59 -7.80
CA ARG A 243 19.16 13.83 -6.78
C ARG A 243 18.30 12.58 -6.63
N ALA A 244 18.54 11.82 -5.58
CA ALA A 244 17.79 10.61 -5.25
C ALA A 244 16.66 10.91 -4.25
N LEU A 245 15.51 10.30 -4.44
CA LEU A 245 14.34 10.43 -3.57
C LEU A 245 13.91 9.08 -3.03
N PHE A 246 13.62 9.04 -1.74
CA PHE A 246 12.88 7.97 -1.07
C PHE A 246 11.59 8.52 -0.45
N VAL A 247 10.47 7.81 -0.61
CA VAL A 247 9.20 8.16 0.04
C VAL A 247 8.60 6.91 0.69
N GLY A 248 8.32 6.98 1.99
CA GLY A 248 7.69 5.88 2.72
C GLY A 248 7.82 5.98 4.23
N SER A 249 7.21 5.05 4.97
CA SER A 249 7.45 4.93 6.41
C SER A 249 8.90 4.56 6.69
N LEU A 250 9.52 5.21 7.69
CA LEU A 250 10.94 5.06 7.97
C LEU A 250 11.20 3.85 8.87
N GLY A 251 11.19 2.65 8.29
CA GLY A 251 11.50 1.39 8.97
C GLY A 251 12.34 0.47 8.08
N GLN A 252 13.04 -0.49 8.70
CA GLN A 252 13.96 -1.39 8.02
C GLN A 252 13.26 -2.32 7.02
N ARG A 253 11.97 -2.56 7.15
CA ARG A 253 11.18 -3.24 6.10
C ARG A 253 11.34 -2.57 4.73
N LYS A 254 11.65 -1.28 4.70
CA LYS A 254 11.92 -0.50 3.47
C LYS A 254 13.39 -0.52 3.03
N GLY A 255 14.26 -1.29 3.71
CA GLY A 255 15.67 -1.43 3.35
C GLY A 255 16.51 -0.17 3.56
N LEU A 256 16.14 0.66 4.54
CA LEU A 256 16.76 1.97 4.74
C LEU A 256 18.23 1.88 5.14
N SER A 257 18.67 0.89 5.91
CA SER A 257 20.08 0.73 6.26
C SER A 257 20.94 0.56 5.02
N TYR A 258 20.47 -0.24 4.06
CA TYR A 258 21.13 -0.47 2.77
C TYR A 258 21.15 0.80 1.90
N LEU A 259 20.03 1.54 1.86
CA LEU A 259 19.96 2.82 1.15
C LEU A 259 21.00 3.81 1.69
N PHE A 260 21.03 4.01 3.00
CA PHE A 260 21.98 4.96 3.61
C PHE A 260 23.44 4.54 3.42
N ARG A 261 23.77 3.23 3.47
CA ARG A 261 25.12 2.74 3.16
C ARG A 261 25.50 3.01 1.71
N ALA A 262 24.59 2.73 0.76
CA ALA A 262 24.81 3.01 -0.66
C ALA A 262 25.08 4.52 -0.92
N ILE A 263 24.26 5.39 -0.33
CA ILE A 263 24.47 6.84 -0.46
C ILE A 263 25.81 7.29 0.13
N ARG A 264 26.15 6.75 1.29
CA ARG A 264 27.42 7.08 1.97
C ARG A 264 28.65 6.68 1.15
N SER A 265 28.60 5.51 0.47
CA SER A 265 29.71 5.06 -0.39
C SER A 265 29.88 5.94 -1.63
N LEU A 266 28.83 6.61 -2.10
CA LEU A 266 28.88 7.52 -3.25
C LEU A 266 29.30 8.96 -2.88
N GLY A 267 29.40 9.26 -1.59
CA GLY A 267 29.87 10.55 -1.07
C GLY A 267 29.04 11.72 -1.59
N SER A 268 29.72 12.80 -2.03
CA SER A 268 29.06 14.01 -2.51
C SER A 268 28.44 13.88 -3.92
N GLY A 269 28.58 12.74 -4.57
CA GLY A 269 28.05 12.49 -5.92
C GLY A 269 26.53 12.30 -5.97
N VAL A 270 25.89 11.96 -4.83
CA VAL A 270 24.45 11.74 -4.74
C VAL A 270 23.88 12.51 -3.55
N GLU A 271 22.79 13.23 -3.79
CA GLU A 271 22.02 13.92 -2.76
C GLU A 271 20.73 13.14 -2.50
N LEU A 272 20.52 12.66 -1.27
CA LEU A 272 19.33 11.93 -0.89
C LEU A 272 18.32 12.83 -0.16
N THR A 273 17.08 12.83 -0.66
CA THR A 273 15.92 13.33 0.08
C THR A 273 15.08 12.16 0.56
N VAL A 274 14.70 12.18 1.84
CA VAL A 274 13.87 11.16 2.48
C VAL A 274 12.56 11.81 2.94
N ILE A 275 11.43 11.32 2.44
CA ILE A 275 10.10 11.76 2.87
C ILE A 275 9.41 10.65 3.63
N GLY A 276 9.08 10.90 4.90
CA GLY A 276 8.35 9.92 5.70
C GLY A 276 8.41 10.15 7.20
N SER A 277 7.43 9.58 7.88
CA SER A 277 7.36 9.66 9.34
C SER A 277 8.27 8.61 9.99
N ARG A 278 8.91 9.02 11.08
CA ARG A 278 9.64 8.11 11.97
C ARG A 278 8.70 7.06 12.60
N PRO A 279 9.20 5.87 12.92
CA PRO A 279 8.46 4.93 13.74
C PRO A 279 8.19 5.52 15.12
N LEU A 280 7.17 5.00 15.81
CA LEU A 280 6.85 5.44 17.19
C LEU A 280 7.93 5.04 18.20
N VAL A 281 8.69 4.00 17.87
CA VAL A 281 9.80 3.52 18.70
C VAL A 281 11.09 4.24 18.28
N ALA A 282 11.87 4.70 19.23
CA ALA A 282 13.15 5.36 18.96
C ALA A 282 14.15 4.40 18.30
N CYS A 283 14.80 4.84 17.24
CA CYS A 283 15.84 4.08 16.53
C CYS A 283 17.08 4.99 16.35
N PRO A 284 18.10 4.85 17.21
CA PRO A 284 19.29 5.69 17.15
C PRO A 284 20.05 5.61 15.82
N ALA A 285 20.04 4.43 15.18
CA ALA A 285 20.64 4.25 13.86
C ALA A 285 19.94 5.12 12.80
N LEU A 286 18.60 5.08 12.75
CA LEU A 286 17.82 5.95 11.87
C LEU A 286 18.06 7.44 12.17
N ASP A 287 18.06 7.81 13.44
CA ASP A 287 18.26 9.21 13.85
C ASP A 287 19.63 9.75 13.44
N ARG A 288 20.66 8.91 13.46
CA ARG A 288 22.02 9.23 12.97
C ARG A 288 22.02 9.49 11.47
N GLU A 289 21.42 8.59 10.68
CA GLU A 289 21.40 8.71 9.22
C GLU A 289 20.57 9.93 8.73
N LEU A 290 19.44 10.21 9.38
CA LEU A 290 18.59 11.35 9.01
C LEU A 290 19.26 12.73 9.20
N LYS A 291 20.34 12.83 9.99
CA LYS A 291 21.11 14.07 10.14
C LYS A 291 21.99 14.36 8.91
N ALA A 292 22.31 13.34 8.12
CA ALA A 292 23.21 13.46 6.97
C ALA A 292 22.46 13.68 5.63
N VAL A 293 21.12 13.67 5.65
CA VAL A 293 20.28 13.77 4.45
C VAL A 293 19.20 14.83 4.61
N ARG A 294 18.61 15.27 3.51
CA ARG A 294 17.41 16.11 3.56
C ARG A 294 16.21 15.26 3.97
N TRP A 295 15.71 15.44 5.18
CA TRP A 295 14.56 14.72 5.69
C TRP A 295 13.32 15.60 5.81
N ILE A 296 12.17 15.12 5.26
CA ILE A 296 10.85 15.74 5.33
C ILE A 296 9.94 14.77 6.10
N PRO A 297 9.55 15.07 7.34
CA PRO A 297 8.79 14.15 8.19
C PRO A 297 7.41 13.76 7.65
N SER A 298 6.73 14.71 7.04
CA SER A 298 5.39 14.52 6.44
C SER A 298 5.05 15.74 5.58
N CYS A 299 4.43 15.50 4.44
CA CYS A 299 3.85 16.55 3.61
C CYS A 299 2.53 16.09 2.97
N ALA A 300 1.81 16.97 2.30
CA ALA A 300 0.61 16.60 1.56
C ALA A 300 1.00 15.78 0.32
N HIS A 301 0.11 14.93 -0.15
CA HIS A 301 0.38 14.06 -1.32
C HIS A 301 0.80 14.86 -2.56
N ARG A 302 0.16 16.00 -2.83
CA ARG A 302 0.57 16.91 -3.92
C ARG A 302 2.02 17.40 -3.78
N ASP A 303 2.48 17.62 -2.54
CA ASP A 303 3.82 18.10 -2.27
C ASP A 303 4.85 16.95 -2.44
N VAL A 304 4.42 15.70 -2.16
CA VAL A 304 5.20 14.50 -2.51
C VAL A 304 5.41 14.42 -4.03
N LEU A 305 4.35 14.62 -4.82
CA LEU A 305 4.44 14.61 -6.28
C LEU A 305 5.34 15.75 -6.79
N ALA A 306 5.27 16.94 -6.16
CA ALA A 306 6.16 18.04 -6.47
C ALA A 306 7.62 17.71 -6.15
N GLU A 307 7.91 17.07 -5.03
CA GLU A 307 9.27 16.59 -4.72
C GLU A 307 9.72 15.52 -5.74
N MET A 308 8.85 14.64 -6.18
CA MET A 308 9.19 13.67 -7.24
C MET A 308 9.66 14.39 -8.52
N THR A 309 8.96 15.44 -8.97
CA THR A 309 9.41 16.18 -10.17
C THR A 309 10.71 16.96 -9.95
N ALA A 310 11.12 17.20 -8.71
CA ALA A 310 12.35 17.92 -8.39
C ALA A 310 13.59 17.01 -8.29
N HIS A 311 13.42 15.69 -8.41
CA HIS A 311 14.49 14.71 -8.29
C HIS A 311 14.78 13.98 -9.61
N ASP A 312 15.82 13.17 -9.63
CA ASP A 312 16.32 12.49 -10.83
C ASP A 312 16.02 11.00 -10.85
N VAL A 313 15.95 10.38 -9.67
CA VAL A 313 15.73 8.93 -9.50
C VAL A 313 14.96 8.66 -8.21
N PHE A 314 14.05 7.71 -8.27
CA PHE A 314 13.34 7.20 -7.11
C PHE A 314 13.95 5.89 -6.63
N VAL A 315 14.31 5.80 -5.33
CA VAL A 315 14.98 4.63 -4.76
C VAL A 315 14.10 4.00 -3.70
N PHE A 316 13.71 2.74 -3.92
CA PHE A 316 12.77 2.04 -3.04
C PHE A 316 13.22 0.60 -2.78
N PRO A 317 14.27 0.38 -1.96
CA PRO A 317 14.91 -0.92 -1.76
C PRO A 317 14.18 -1.79 -0.74
N SER A 318 12.85 -1.84 -0.82
CA SER A 318 12.00 -2.51 0.16
C SER A 318 12.30 -4.01 0.24
N LEU A 319 12.37 -4.52 1.47
CA LEU A 319 12.57 -5.95 1.75
C LEU A 319 11.28 -6.74 1.67
N PHE A 320 10.15 -6.06 1.90
CA PHE A 320 8.83 -6.67 1.86
C PHE A 320 7.74 -5.62 1.64
N GLU A 321 6.99 -5.78 0.54
CA GLU A 321 5.93 -4.86 0.15
C GLU A 321 4.76 -5.63 -0.48
N GLY A 322 3.56 -5.05 -0.51
CA GLY A 322 2.46 -5.60 -1.30
C GLY A 322 2.57 -5.20 -2.76
N PHE A 323 2.59 -3.90 -3.00
CA PHE A 323 2.73 -3.31 -4.33
C PHE A 323 3.76 -2.17 -4.32
N GLY A 324 3.54 -1.16 -3.46
CA GLY A 324 4.32 0.07 -3.45
C GLY A 324 3.77 1.08 -4.47
N LEU A 325 2.54 1.56 -4.28
CA LEU A 325 1.90 2.57 -5.16
C LEU A 325 2.81 3.76 -5.48
N VAL A 326 3.69 4.11 -4.56
CA VAL A 326 4.67 5.17 -4.72
C VAL A 326 5.63 4.94 -5.91
N LEU A 327 5.83 3.70 -6.35
CA LEU A 327 6.61 3.38 -7.55
C LEU A 327 5.92 3.91 -8.81
N LEU A 328 4.61 3.64 -8.95
CA LEU A 328 3.82 4.19 -10.06
C LEU A 328 3.69 5.72 -9.99
N GLU A 329 3.59 6.28 -8.78
CA GLU A 329 3.59 7.73 -8.60
C GLU A 329 4.91 8.34 -9.10
N ALA A 330 6.05 7.75 -8.74
CA ALA A 330 7.37 8.19 -9.18
C ALA A 330 7.54 8.08 -10.69
N MET A 331 7.18 6.93 -11.27
CA MET A 331 7.24 6.71 -12.73
C MET A 331 6.35 7.69 -13.49
N ALA A 332 5.13 7.96 -13.01
CA ALA A 332 4.23 8.94 -13.60
C ALA A 332 4.82 10.36 -13.58
N MET A 333 5.62 10.70 -12.55
CA MET A 333 6.38 11.97 -12.48
C MET A 333 7.66 11.93 -13.35
N GLY A 334 7.94 10.83 -14.04
CA GLY A 334 9.11 10.66 -14.90
C GLY A 334 10.38 10.32 -14.13
N LEU A 335 10.29 9.75 -12.95
CA LEU A 335 11.46 9.23 -12.23
C LEU A 335 11.70 7.77 -12.62
N PRO A 336 12.88 7.41 -13.15
CA PRO A 336 13.30 6.03 -13.18
C PRO A 336 13.35 5.49 -11.75
N ILE A 337 12.98 4.22 -11.57
CA ILE A 337 12.95 3.61 -10.24
C ILE A 337 14.14 2.65 -10.05
N VAL A 338 14.75 2.66 -8.86
CA VAL A 338 15.67 1.62 -8.41
C VAL A 338 14.99 0.90 -7.25
N THR A 339 14.59 -0.35 -7.48
CA THR A 339 13.77 -1.10 -6.53
C THR A 339 14.20 -2.55 -6.44
N THR A 340 13.48 -3.37 -5.68
CA THR A 340 13.80 -4.78 -5.45
C THR A 340 12.73 -5.71 -6.02
N PRO A 341 13.00 -7.01 -6.20
CA PRO A 341 11.99 -7.99 -6.60
C PRO A 341 10.92 -8.25 -5.52
N HIS A 342 11.04 -7.65 -4.33
CA HIS A 342 10.08 -7.75 -3.24
C HIS A 342 9.08 -6.58 -3.19
N THR A 343 8.85 -5.98 -4.35
CA THR A 343 7.86 -4.92 -4.62
C THR A 343 7.12 -5.26 -5.92
N ALA A 344 6.30 -4.33 -6.43
CA ALA A 344 5.76 -4.45 -7.78
C ALA A 344 6.79 -4.12 -8.88
N GLY A 345 8.05 -3.86 -8.55
CA GLY A 345 9.08 -3.56 -9.56
C GLY A 345 9.07 -4.50 -10.77
N PRO A 346 9.11 -5.83 -10.59
CA PRO A 346 9.07 -6.80 -11.70
C PRO A 346 7.77 -6.76 -12.54
N ASP A 347 6.68 -6.21 -12.01
CA ASP A 347 5.42 -6.06 -12.72
C ASP A 347 5.36 -4.73 -13.51
N LEU A 348 6.11 -3.73 -13.05
CA LEU A 348 6.04 -2.36 -13.56
C LEU A 348 7.11 -2.03 -14.58
N ILE A 349 8.33 -2.54 -14.41
CA ILE A 349 9.49 -2.21 -15.24
C ILE A 349 10.19 -3.44 -15.81
N THR A 350 10.84 -3.24 -16.94
CA THR A 350 11.88 -4.11 -17.48
C THR A 350 13.23 -3.59 -16.98
N ASP A 351 14.03 -4.45 -16.34
CA ASP A 351 15.34 -4.06 -15.79
C ASP A 351 16.23 -3.42 -16.85
N GLY A 352 16.76 -2.24 -16.55
CA GLY A 352 17.59 -1.45 -17.46
C GLY A 352 16.81 -0.58 -18.47
N VAL A 353 15.45 -0.61 -18.49
CA VAL A 353 14.62 0.15 -19.45
C VAL A 353 13.93 1.34 -18.77
N GLU A 354 13.08 1.11 -17.77
CA GLU A 354 12.39 2.17 -17.03
C GLU A 354 13.02 2.42 -15.65
N GLY A 355 14.06 1.65 -15.30
CA GLY A 355 14.72 1.68 -14.02
C GLY A 355 15.54 0.40 -13.81
N PHE A 356 15.84 0.09 -12.55
CA PHE A 356 16.64 -1.08 -12.19
C PHE A 356 15.98 -1.90 -11.07
N ILE A 357 16.10 -3.23 -11.20
CA ILE A 357 15.72 -4.19 -10.16
C ILE A 357 17.01 -4.73 -9.53
N VAL A 358 17.24 -4.41 -8.26
CA VAL A 358 18.43 -4.83 -7.53
C VAL A 358 18.09 -5.89 -6.48
N PRO A 359 19.00 -6.79 -6.11
CA PRO A 359 18.77 -7.73 -5.03
C PRO A 359 18.40 -7.00 -3.72
N ILE A 360 17.53 -7.62 -2.91
CA ILE A 360 17.33 -7.14 -1.54
C ILE A 360 18.65 -7.19 -0.77
N ARG A 361 18.82 -6.30 0.21
CA ARG A 361 19.98 -6.31 1.11
C ARG A 361 21.35 -6.06 0.42
N SER A 362 21.35 -5.43 -0.75
CA SER A 362 22.60 -5.08 -1.45
C SER A 362 22.74 -3.57 -1.61
N ASP A 363 23.52 -2.96 -0.72
CA ASP A 363 23.93 -1.56 -0.83
C ASP A 363 24.91 -1.35 -1.98
N GLU A 364 25.76 -2.35 -2.32
CA GLU A 364 26.67 -2.30 -3.46
C GLU A 364 25.91 -2.24 -4.80
N ALA A 365 24.86 -3.05 -4.95
CA ALA A 365 24.03 -3.01 -6.16
C ALA A 365 23.28 -1.69 -6.29
N LEU A 366 22.73 -1.16 -5.18
CA LEU A 366 22.12 0.17 -5.14
C LEU A 366 23.11 1.25 -5.55
N ALA A 367 24.30 1.28 -4.94
CA ALA A 367 25.34 2.25 -5.24
C ALA A 367 25.78 2.16 -6.70
N SER A 368 25.99 0.96 -7.23
CA SER A 368 26.38 0.74 -8.63
C SER A 368 25.37 1.34 -9.61
N ARG A 369 24.06 1.12 -9.39
CA ARG A 369 23.02 1.65 -10.28
C ARG A 369 22.85 3.16 -10.17
N LEU A 370 22.98 3.71 -8.97
CA LEU A 370 22.96 5.16 -8.76
C LEU A 370 24.16 5.85 -9.40
N ASP A 371 25.37 5.28 -9.28
CA ASP A 371 26.56 5.82 -9.92
C ASP A 371 26.50 5.72 -11.45
N LEU A 372 25.93 4.64 -12.00
CA LEU A 372 25.68 4.51 -13.44
C LEU A 372 24.78 5.65 -13.95
N LEU A 373 23.64 5.90 -13.28
CA LEU A 373 22.73 7.00 -13.65
C LEU A 373 23.38 8.37 -13.47
N ARG A 374 24.18 8.55 -12.43
CA ARG A 374 24.94 9.78 -12.19
C ARG A 374 25.86 10.11 -13.34
N ARG A 375 26.60 9.12 -13.84
CA ARG A 375 27.64 9.28 -14.88
C ARG A 375 27.06 9.35 -16.30
N ASN A 376 25.81 8.92 -16.51
CA ASN A 376 25.19 8.81 -17.82
C ASN A 376 23.88 9.61 -17.88
N PRO A 377 23.93 10.95 -18.07
CA PRO A 377 22.76 11.80 -18.14
C PRO A 377 21.76 11.42 -19.26
N ASP A 378 22.26 10.97 -20.40
CA ASP A 378 21.44 10.57 -21.54
C ASP A 378 20.66 9.29 -21.23
N LEU A 379 21.27 8.30 -20.59
CA LEU A 379 20.58 7.09 -20.10
C LEU A 379 19.48 7.45 -19.12
N LEU A 380 19.77 8.39 -18.20
CA LEU A 380 18.78 8.84 -17.22
C LEU A 380 17.61 9.53 -17.89
N ALA A 381 17.85 10.38 -18.88
CA ALA A 381 16.80 11.08 -19.63
C ALA A 381 15.91 10.10 -20.41
N ASP A 382 16.51 9.12 -21.08
CA ASP A 382 15.77 8.06 -21.80
C ASP A 382 14.93 7.21 -20.84
N MET A 383 15.52 6.74 -19.73
CA MET A 383 14.78 6.01 -18.69
C MET A 383 13.63 6.81 -18.11
N SER A 384 13.82 8.11 -17.90
CA SER A 384 12.79 9.03 -17.39
C SER A 384 11.58 9.11 -18.34
N ALA A 385 11.85 9.26 -19.64
CA ALA A 385 10.79 9.29 -20.66
C ALA A 385 10.04 7.95 -20.71
N ARG A 386 10.76 6.83 -20.69
CA ARG A 386 10.19 5.47 -20.71
C ARG A 386 9.39 5.18 -19.45
N ALA A 387 9.88 5.53 -18.26
CA ALA A 387 9.16 5.35 -17.01
C ALA A 387 7.81 6.08 -17.02
N ARG A 388 7.76 7.32 -17.52
CA ARG A 388 6.53 8.07 -17.66
C ARG A 388 5.56 7.41 -18.66
N ALA A 389 6.05 7.00 -19.81
CA ALA A 389 5.24 6.33 -20.83
C ALA A 389 4.66 5.01 -20.28
N ARG A 390 5.48 4.22 -19.60
CA ARG A 390 5.07 2.95 -19.00
C ARG A 390 4.02 3.13 -17.90
N ALA A 391 4.16 4.14 -17.04
CA ALA A 391 3.19 4.43 -15.98
C ALA A 391 1.79 4.77 -16.54
N ALA A 392 1.72 5.38 -17.72
CA ALA A 392 0.45 5.72 -18.38
C ALA A 392 -0.37 4.48 -18.80
N GLU A 393 0.24 3.32 -18.94
CA GLU A 393 -0.43 2.04 -19.23
C GLU A 393 -1.20 1.49 -18.02
N PHE A 394 -0.78 1.86 -16.81
CA PHE A 394 -1.40 1.43 -15.55
C PHE A 394 -2.44 2.47 -15.11
N THR A 395 -3.68 2.31 -15.55
CA THR A 395 -4.78 3.19 -15.13
C THR A 395 -5.66 2.53 -14.07
N TRP A 396 -6.28 3.34 -13.22
CA TRP A 396 -7.29 2.82 -12.28
C TRP A 396 -8.52 2.26 -12.99
N GLU A 397 -8.79 2.69 -14.21
CA GLU A 397 -9.85 2.14 -15.05
C GLU A 397 -9.51 0.73 -15.49
N ASN A 398 -8.31 0.52 -16.08
CA ASN A 398 -7.83 -0.83 -16.44
C ASN A 398 -7.80 -1.78 -15.24
N TYR A 399 -7.42 -1.29 -14.04
CA TYR A 399 -7.50 -2.07 -12.80
C TYR A 399 -8.95 -2.48 -12.49
N GLY A 400 -9.89 -1.52 -12.55
CA GLY A 400 -11.31 -1.77 -12.27
C GLY A 400 -11.93 -2.77 -13.24
N ASP A 401 -11.64 -2.65 -14.54
CA ASP A 401 -12.15 -3.54 -15.60
C ASP A 401 -11.58 -4.95 -15.46
N SER A 402 -10.27 -5.08 -15.20
CA SER A 402 -9.61 -6.37 -14.97
C SER A 402 -10.14 -7.06 -13.72
N LEU A 403 -10.40 -6.31 -12.66
CA LEU A 403 -11.02 -6.81 -11.44
C LEU A 403 -12.43 -7.33 -11.72
N ALA A 404 -13.26 -6.52 -12.38
CA ALA A 404 -14.63 -6.88 -12.70
C ALA A 404 -14.71 -8.13 -13.59
N ALA A 405 -13.83 -8.23 -14.59
CA ALA A 405 -13.75 -9.40 -15.46
C ALA A 405 -13.36 -10.67 -14.68
N SER A 406 -12.33 -10.58 -13.83
CA SER A 406 -11.86 -11.71 -13.01
C SER A 406 -12.94 -12.19 -12.04
N VAL A 407 -13.65 -11.27 -11.41
CA VAL A 407 -14.74 -11.58 -10.47
C VAL A 407 -15.95 -12.16 -11.20
N SER A 408 -16.31 -11.62 -12.38
CA SER A 408 -17.41 -12.16 -13.20
C SER A 408 -17.16 -13.60 -13.62
N SER A 409 -15.93 -13.93 -14.04
CA SER A 409 -15.54 -15.29 -14.36
C SER A 409 -15.72 -16.23 -13.15
N GLY A 410 -15.28 -15.80 -11.95
CA GLY A 410 -15.51 -16.59 -10.72
C GLY A 410 -16.99 -16.81 -10.40
N LEU A 411 -17.85 -15.81 -10.65
CA LEU A 411 -19.30 -15.91 -10.41
C LEU A 411 -20.04 -16.85 -11.38
N VAL A 412 -19.48 -17.11 -12.55
CA VAL A 412 -20.07 -18.04 -13.55
C VAL A 412 -19.77 -19.50 -13.17
N HIS A 413 -18.62 -19.74 -12.55
CA HIS A 413 -18.15 -21.08 -12.19
C HIS A 413 -18.52 -21.51 -10.74
N ALA A 414 -19.10 -20.61 -9.95
CA ALA A 414 -19.61 -20.84 -8.59
C ALA A 414 -21.14 -21.03 -8.60
#